data_64ac86f3febe422b6a7d004a8b2ed686
#
_entry.id   64ac86f3febe422b6a7d004a8b2ed686
#
_cell.length_a   1.000
_cell.length_b   1.000
_cell.length_c   1.000
_cell.angle_alpha   90.00
_cell.angle_beta   90.00
_cell.angle_gamma   90.00
#
_symmetry.space_group_name_H-M   'P 1'
#
loop_
_entity.id
_entity.type
_entity.pdbx_description
1 polymer ?
#
loop_
_entity_poly.entity_id
_entity_poly.type
_entity_poly.pdbx_seq_one_letter_code
_entity_poly.pdbx_strand_id
1 'polypeptide(L)' 'MIKDKTRKLYAIDFRDKLSMCSYINSMKTEIDIINITHDEGIYTIYYLEDTK' A
#
# COMPACT_ATOMS: atom_id res chain seq x y z
N MET A 1 27.75 -0.61 -3.27
CA MET A 1 27.18 -0.30 -3.30
C MET A 1 26.21 0.03 -3.29
N ILE A 2 25.77 0.18 -3.14
CA ILE A 2 24.84 0.51 -2.95
C ILE A 2 23.93 0.76 -3.58
N LYS A 3 23.39 0.55 -3.82
CA LYS A 3 22.54 0.83 -4.25
C LYS A 3 21.54 1.11 -4.12
N ASP A 4 21.41 1.10 -4.67
CA ASP A 4 20.45 1.61 -4.15
C ASP A 4 19.18 1.41 -4.70
N LYS A 5 18.25 0.84 -4.02
CA LYS A 5 16.93 0.67 -4.39
C LYS A 5 16.20 1.90 -4.15
N THR A 6 15.43 2.35 -5.10
CA THR A 6 14.55 3.51 -4.93
C THR A 6 13.17 3.00 -4.57
N ARG A 7 12.63 3.50 -3.49
CA ARG A 7 11.30 3.11 -3.06
C ARG A 7 10.43 4.35 -2.99
N LYS A 8 9.22 4.25 -3.44
CA LYS A 8 8.27 5.35 -3.38
C LYS A 8 7.13 5.02 -2.44
N LEU A 9 6.66 6.04 -1.77
CA LEU A 9 5.50 5.93 -0.89
C LEU A 9 4.25 6.23 -1.69
N TYR A 10 3.29 5.34 -1.58
CA TYR A 10 2.01 5.49 -2.23
C TYR A 10 0.90 5.44 -1.21
N ALA A 11 -0.22 6.02 -1.53
CA ALA A 11 -1.41 5.94 -0.70
C ALA A 11 -2.59 5.64 -1.60
N ILE A 12 -3.42 4.69 -1.21
CA ILE A 12 -4.61 4.34 -1.96
C ILE A 12 -5.79 4.32 -1.03
N ASP A 13 -6.89 4.90 -1.45
CA ASP A 13 -8.12 4.96 -0.67
C ASP A 13 -9.10 3.92 -1.14
N PHE A 14 -9.77 3.30 -0.20
CA PHE A 14 -10.86 2.36 -0.50
C PHE A 14 -12.06 2.75 0.33
N ARG A 15 -13.25 2.61 -0.22
CA ARG A 15 -14.46 2.89 0.52
C ARG A 15 -15.03 1.64 1.15
N ASP A 16 -14.46 0.51 0.85
CA ASP A 16 -15.01 -0.76 1.22
C ASP A 16 -13.91 -1.67 1.74
N LYS A 17 -14.11 -2.24 2.88
CA LYS A 17 -13.12 -3.10 3.49
C LYS A 17 -12.78 -4.29 2.60
N LEU A 18 -13.78 -4.87 1.94
CA LEU A 18 -13.53 -6.02 1.09
C LEU A 18 -12.65 -5.68 -0.10
N SER A 19 -12.87 -4.53 -0.69
CA SER A 19 -12.03 -4.08 -1.79
C SER A 19 -10.60 -3.88 -1.33
N MET A 20 -10.42 -3.29 -0.14
CA MET A 20 -9.12 -3.07 0.42
C MET A 20 -8.40 -4.41 0.65
N CYS A 21 -9.10 -5.36 1.24
CA CYS A 21 -8.52 -6.67 1.52
C CYS A 21 -8.16 -7.41 0.24
N SER A 22 -9.00 -7.30 -0.79
CA SER A 22 -8.70 -7.90 -2.08
C SER A 22 -7.44 -7.33 -2.67
N TYR A 23 -7.30 -6.02 -2.60
CA TYR A 23 -6.12 -5.36 -3.13
C TYR A 23 -4.86 -5.85 -2.40
N ILE A 24 -4.91 -5.88 -1.09
CA ILE A 24 -3.77 -6.32 -0.29
C ILE A 24 -3.41 -7.75 -0.63
N ASN A 25 -4.39 -8.61 -0.74
CA ASN A 25 -4.13 -10.02 -1.02
C ASN A 25 -3.50 -10.21 -2.40
N SER A 26 -3.85 -9.39 -3.37
CA SER A 26 -3.29 -9.49 -4.69
C SER A 26 -1.89 -8.95 -4.78
N MET A 27 -1.56 -7.96 -3.95
CA MET A 27 -0.30 -7.22 -4.10
C MET A 27 0.70 -7.46 -2.99
N LYS A 28 0.38 -8.32 -2.06
CA LYS A 28 1.15 -8.43 -0.84
C LYS A 28 2.62 -8.79 -1.04
N THR A 29 2.95 -9.43 -2.15
CA THR A 29 4.33 -9.81 -2.39
C THR A 29 5.11 -8.76 -3.12
N GLU A 30 4.45 -7.70 -3.54
CA GLU A 30 5.09 -6.69 -4.36
C GLU A 30 5.21 -5.36 -3.67
N ILE A 31 4.57 -5.19 -2.56
CA ILE A 31 4.56 -3.93 -1.85
C ILE A 31 4.78 -4.17 -0.37
N ASP A 32 5.22 -3.14 0.32
CA ASP A 32 5.34 -3.18 1.78
C ASP A 32 4.36 -2.22 2.38
N ILE A 33 3.35 -2.74 3.03
CA ILE A 33 2.35 -1.91 3.66
C ILE A 33 2.88 -1.41 4.98
N ILE A 34 2.94 -0.12 5.15
CA ILE A 34 3.49 0.46 6.35
C ILE A 34 2.43 1.00 7.30
N ASN A 35 1.25 1.27 6.79
CA ASN A 35 0.19 1.77 7.66
C ASN A 35 -1.15 1.67 6.96
N ILE A 36 -2.20 1.54 7.74
CA ILE A 36 -3.57 1.56 7.24
C ILE A 36 -4.36 2.44 8.17
N THR A 37 -5.09 3.38 7.62
CA THR A 37 -5.93 4.25 8.42
C THR A 37 -7.38 4.10 8.01
N HIS A 38 -8.27 4.41 8.91
CA HIS A 38 -9.70 4.35 8.64
C HIS A 38 -10.34 5.60 9.21
N ASP A 39 -10.94 6.39 8.36
CA ASP A 39 -11.55 7.64 8.79
C ASP A 39 -12.75 7.94 7.93
N GLU A 40 -13.89 8.19 8.55
CA GLU A 40 -15.12 8.57 7.84
C GLU A 40 -15.48 7.61 6.71
N GLY A 41 -15.33 6.33 6.95
CA GLY A 41 -15.70 5.32 5.97
C GLY A 41 -14.68 5.11 4.86
N ILE A 42 -13.54 5.76 4.95
CA ILE A 42 -12.49 5.60 3.97
C ILE A 42 -11.32 4.86 4.60
N TYR A 43 -10.86 3.83 3.92
CA TYR A 43 -9.70 3.07 4.35
C TYR A 43 -8.55 3.49 3.45
N THR A 44 -7.46 3.97 4.03
CA THR A 44 -6.30 4.39 3.26
C THR A 44 -5.13 3.49 3.59
N ILE A 45 -4.49 2.95 2.58
CA ILE A 45 -3.32 2.11 2.74
C ILE A 45 -2.12 2.92 2.31
N TYR A 46 -1.12 2.97 3.16
CA TYR A 46 0.16 3.60 2.83
C TYR A 46 1.17 2.50 2.62
N TYR A 47 1.84 2.49 1.50
CA TYR A 47 2.75 1.41 1.21
C TYR A 47 3.95 1.91 0.40
N LEU A 48 5.03 1.14 0.46
CA LEU A 48 6.22 1.40 -0.31
C LEU A 48 6.33 0.38 -1.43
N GLU A 49 6.74 0.86 -2.56
CA GLU A 49 6.92 -0.01 -3.70
C GLU A 49 8.27 0.31 -4.32
N ASP A 50 9.01 -0.72 -4.70
CA ASP A 50 10.28 -0.53 -5.34
C ASP A 50 10.07 0.00 -6.74
N THR A 51 10.89 0.92 -7.15
CA THR A 51 10.85 1.40 -8.51
C THR A 51 12.11 0.98 -9.21
N LYS A 52 12.06 0.87 -10.47
CA LYS A 52 13.22 0.44 -11.22
C LYS A 52 13.85 1.55 -11.97
#